data_6e6a198ed1901a8837535bffb1d6a32a
#
_entry.id   6e6a198ed1901a8837535bffb1d6a32a
#
_cell.length_a   1.000
_cell.length_b   1.000
_cell.length_c   1.000
_cell.angle_alpha   90.00
_cell.angle_beta   90.00
_cell.angle_gamma   90.00
#
_symmetry.space_group_name_H-M   'P 1'
#
loop_
_entity.id
_entity.type
_entity.pdbx_description
1 polymer ?
#
loop_
_entity_poly.entity_id
_entity_poly.type
_entity_poly.pdbx_seq_one_letter_code
_entity_poly.pdbx_strand_id
1 'polypeptide(L)'
;EPKALKKITLVVDKAELAEVERGSLHARAIATGMAFTKDLGNLPPNLCHPSHLAEEAKALAKAHKNLKVDILDEKKLKELGAGAFLAVAQGSEQPPRMIVLHYQGGKKDEKPFALVGKGITFDTGGISIKPAAGMDEMKYDMCGAASVLGTLRAVLELQLPINLVCLLACAENMPSGRATRPGDIVTT
;
A
#
# COMPACT_ATOMS: atom_id res chain seq x y z
N GLU A 1 -19.42 -20.92 -11.82
CA GLU A 1 -18.10 -20.37 -11.48
C GLU A 1 -17.10 -20.69 -12.60
N PRO A 2 -16.26 -19.73 -13.04
CA PRO A 2 -15.21 -20.03 -14.02
C PRO A 2 -14.25 -21.05 -13.44
N LYS A 3 -13.92 -22.08 -14.22
CA LYS A 3 -12.94 -23.09 -13.81
C LYS A 3 -11.55 -22.45 -13.71
N ALA A 4 -11.00 -22.36 -12.50
CA ALA A 4 -9.66 -21.85 -12.31
C ALA A 4 -8.61 -22.73 -12.99
N LEU A 5 -7.62 -22.11 -13.63
CA LEU A 5 -6.48 -22.80 -14.20
C LEU A 5 -5.66 -23.43 -13.06
N LYS A 6 -5.52 -24.76 -13.11
CA LYS A 6 -4.87 -25.53 -12.03
C LYS A 6 -3.40 -25.80 -12.26
N LYS A 7 -2.95 -25.81 -13.52
CA LYS A 7 -1.59 -26.18 -13.89
C LYS A 7 -1.19 -25.53 -15.20
N ILE A 8 0.02 -24.99 -15.24
CA ILE A 8 0.73 -24.58 -16.45
C ILE A 8 1.95 -25.48 -16.57
N THR A 9 2.18 -26.05 -17.75
CA THR A 9 3.38 -26.85 -18.03
C THR A 9 4.16 -26.13 -19.12
N LEU A 10 5.42 -25.79 -18.83
CA LEU A 10 6.36 -25.24 -19.79
C LEU A 10 7.21 -26.39 -20.35
N VAL A 11 7.29 -26.51 -21.66
CA VAL A 11 8.14 -27.50 -22.34
C VAL A 11 9.37 -26.76 -22.86
N VAL A 12 10.52 -27.18 -22.39
CA VAL A 12 11.81 -26.50 -22.67
C VAL A 12 12.91 -27.55 -22.87
N ASP A 13 14.00 -27.17 -23.50
CA ASP A 13 15.19 -28.01 -23.63
C ASP A 13 15.92 -28.14 -22.29
N LYS A 14 16.56 -29.28 -22.05
CA LYS A 14 17.26 -29.57 -20.79
C LYS A 14 18.33 -28.51 -20.45
N ALA A 15 18.94 -27.90 -21.44
CA ALA A 15 19.96 -26.86 -21.27
C ALA A 15 19.36 -25.55 -20.71
N GLU A 16 18.05 -25.27 -20.95
CA GLU A 16 17.34 -24.05 -20.55
C GLU A 16 16.60 -24.22 -19.25
N LEU A 17 16.45 -25.45 -18.72
CA LEU A 17 15.61 -25.77 -17.60
C LEU A 17 15.86 -24.87 -16.39
N ALA A 18 17.11 -24.70 -15.98
CA ALA A 18 17.44 -23.89 -14.79
C ALA A 18 17.10 -22.40 -14.95
N GLU A 19 17.26 -21.87 -16.16
CA GLU A 19 16.90 -20.49 -16.46
C GLU A 19 15.39 -20.28 -16.48
N VAL A 20 14.65 -21.20 -17.09
CA VAL A 20 13.19 -21.15 -17.14
C VAL A 20 12.57 -21.36 -15.76
N GLU A 21 13.11 -22.23 -14.92
CA GLU A 21 12.70 -22.39 -13.52
C GLU A 21 12.87 -21.09 -12.73
N ARG A 22 14.03 -20.44 -12.84
CA ARG A 22 14.31 -19.15 -12.19
C ARG A 22 13.36 -18.06 -12.70
N GLY A 23 13.21 -17.95 -14.04
CA GLY A 23 12.29 -17.01 -14.67
C GLY A 23 10.84 -17.23 -14.22
N SER A 24 10.41 -18.48 -14.10
CA SER A 24 9.07 -18.86 -13.62
C SER A 24 8.83 -18.44 -12.16
N LEU A 25 9.84 -18.60 -11.29
CA LEU A 25 9.76 -18.11 -9.90
C LEU A 25 9.61 -16.59 -9.84
N HIS A 26 10.41 -15.85 -10.62
CA HIS A 26 10.31 -14.40 -10.70
C HIS A 26 8.94 -13.95 -11.22
N ALA A 27 8.49 -14.56 -12.33
CA ALA A 27 7.19 -14.23 -12.93
C ALA A 27 6.03 -14.47 -11.95
N ARG A 28 6.08 -15.57 -11.18
CA ARG A 28 5.06 -15.88 -10.16
C ARG A 28 5.05 -14.87 -9.03
N ALA A 29 6.21 -14.51 -8.49
CA ALA A 29 6.30 -13.52 -7.43
C ALA A 29 5.77 -12.15 -7.87
N ILE A 30 6.13 -11.71 -9.08
CA ILE A 30 5.62 -10.47 -9.67
C ILE A 30 4.10 -10.55 -9.87
N ALA A 31 3.59 -11.66 -10.42
CA ALA A 31 2.15 -11.85 -10.63
C ALA A 31 1.38 -11.83 -9.31
N THR A 32 1.92 -12.43 -8.24
CA THR A 32 1.33 -12.40 -6.90
C THR A 32 1.27 -10.97 -6.35
N GLY A 33 2.34 -10.19 -6.49
CA GLY A 33 2.38 -8.79 -6.09
C GLY A 33 1.38 -7.94 -6.89
N MET A 34 1.30 -8.14 -8.20
CA MET A 34 0.33 -7.45 -9.08
C MET A 34 -1.11 -7.81 -8.72
N ALA A 35 -1.40 -9.08 -8.44
CA ALA A 35 -2.73 -9.52 -8.01
C ALA A 35 -3.13 -8.83 -6.71
N PHE A 36 -2.24 -8.82 -5.72
CA PHE A 36 -2.47 -8.14 -4.44
C PHE A 36 -2.74 -6.65 -4.60
N THR A 37 -1.97 -5.94 -5.45
CA THR A 37 -2.22 -4.53 -5.79
C THR A 37 -3.62 -4.33 -6.37
N LYS A 38 -4.01 -5.17 -7.35
CA LYS A 38 -5.31 -5.10 -8.02
C LYS A 38 -6.46 -5.41 -7.07
N ASP A 39 -6.29 -6.41 -6.21
CA ASP A 39 -7.30 -6.79 -5.22
C ASP A 39 -7.59 -5.63 -4.28
N LEU A 40 -6.56 -4.97 -3.74
CA LEU A 40 -6.71 -3.79 -2.89
C LEU A 40 -7.36 -2.62 -3.64
N GLY A 41 -6.89 -2.29 -4.85
CA GLY A 41 -7.44 -1.19 -5.64
C GLY A 41 -8.89 -1.41 -6.09
N ASN A 42 -9.31 -2.66 -6.28
CA ASN A 42 -10.67 -2.99 -6.70
C ASN A 42 -11.68 -3.01 -5.55
N LEU A 43 -11.22 -3.09 -4.29
CA LEU A 43 -12.12 -3.01 -3.15
C LEU A 43 -12.86 -1.66 -3.12
N PRO A 44 -14.14 -1.66 -2.72
CA PRO A 44 -14.86 -0.41 -2.47
C PRO A 44 -14.32 0.28 -1.22
N PRO A 45 -14.40 1.63 -1.12
CA PRO A 45 -13.76 2.39 -0.05
C PRO A 45 -14.35 2.14 1.35
N ASN A 46 -15.58 1.65 1.43
CA ASN A 46 -16.16 1.21 2.70
C ASN A 46 -15.54 -0.07 3.27
N LEU A 47 -14.77 -0.81 2.46
CA LEU A 47 -13.95 -1.95 2.88
C LEU A 47 -12.47 -1.57 2.94
N CYS A 48 -11.94 -0.97 1.86
CA CYS A 48 -10.54 -0.55 1.79
C CYS A 48 -10.36 0.86 2.36
N HIS A 49 -10.55 1.02 3.65
CA HIS A 49 -10.25 2.25 4.40
C HIS A 49 -8.84 2.20 5.02
N PRO A 50 -8.31 3.29 5.63
CA PRO A 50 -6.92 3.33 6.12
C PRO A 50 -6.57 2.20 7.11
N SER A 51 -7.52 1.82 7.98
CA SER A 51 -7.29 0.73 8.93
C SER A 51 -7.23 -0.65 8.26
N HIS A 52 -7.94 -0.87 7.15
CA HIS A 52 -7.84 -2.11 6.37
C HIS A 52 -6.44 -2.26 5.78
N LEU A 53 -5.88 -1.21 5.18
CA LEU A 53 -4.50 -1.24 4.68
C LEU A 53 -3.48 -1.52 5.80
N ALA A 54 -3.73 -1.02 7.01
CA ALA A 54 -2.90 -1.32 8.17
C ALA A 54 -2.98 -2.80 8.58
N GLU A 55 -4.16 -3.42 8.52
CA GLU A 55 -4.32 -4.86 8.81
C GLU A 55 -3.63 -5.74 7.74
N GLU A 56 -3.72 -5.38 6.46
CA GLU A 56 -2.99 -6.07 5.39
C GLU A 56 -1.46 -6.00 5.60
N ALA A 57 -0.95 -4.83 5.98
CA ALA A 57 0.47 -4.65 6.31
C ALA A 57 0.89 -5.50 7.51
N LYS A 58 0.06 -5.57 8.57
CA LYS A 58 0.29 -6.45 9.73
C LYS A 58 0.28 -7.93 9.34
N ALA A 59 -0.64 -8.33 8.47
CA ALA A 59 -0.72 -9.71 7.97
C ALA A 59 0.56 -10.12 7.23
N LEU A 60 1.08 -9.23 6.36
CA LEU A 60 2.37 -9.44 5.70
C LEU A 60 3.52 -9.58 6.72
N ALA A 61 3.59 -8.67 7.69
CA ALA A 61 4.66 -8.70 8.70
C ALA A 61 4.59 -9.96 9.58
N LYS A 62 3.41 -10.43 9.91
CA LYS A 62 3.21 -11.69 10.67
C LYS A 62 3.70 -12.91 9.90
N ALA A 63 3.57 -12.91 8.57
CA ALA A 63 3.99 -14.02 7.71
C ALA A 63 5.51 -14.07 7.46
N HIS A 64 6.23 -12.96 7.67
CA HIS A 64 7.64 -12.83 7.30
C HIS A 64 8.51 -12.30 8.45
N LYS A 65 9.41 -13.14 8.98
CA LYS A 65 10.26 -12.82 10.16
C LYS A 65 11.19 -11.60 9.96
N ASN A 66 11.57 -11.32 8.72
CA ASN A 66 12.46 -10.23 8.32
C ASN A 66 11.69 -8.95 7.90
N LEU A 67 10.39 -8.91 8.16
CA LEU A 67 9.54 -7.75 7.95
C LEU A 67 8.98 -7.27 9.29
N LYS A 68 9.18 -5.98 9.61
CA LYS A 68 8.56 -5.30 10.75
C LYS A 68 7.57 -4.26 10.24
N VAL A 69 6.54 -3.99 11.03
CA VAL A 69 5.53 -2.97 10.73
C VAL A 69 5.29 -2.08 11.94
N ASP A 70 5.31 -0.78 11.71
CA ASP A 70 4.89 0.25 12.65
C ASP A 70 3.66 0.96 12.09
N ILE A 71 2.60 1.06 12.90
CA ILE A 71 1.38 1.79 12.55
C ILE A 71 1.31 3.03 13.42
N LEU A 72 1.43 4.18 12.78
CA LEU A 72 1.28 5.47 13.45
C LEU A 72 -0.19 5.88 13.36
N ASP A 73 -0.83 5.97 14.50
CA ASP A 73 -2.19 6.47 14.67
C ASP A 73 -2.22 8.00 14.72
N GLU A 74 -3.41 8.57 14.81
CA GLU A 74 -3.61 10.03 14.85
C GLU A 74 -2.84 10.69 16.01
N LYS A 75 -2.76 10.03 17.17
CA LYS A 75 -2.04 10.57 18.34
C LYS A 75 -0.54 10.69 18.04
N LYS A 76 0.07 9.62 17.55
CA LYS A 76 1.49 9.62 17.17
C LYS A 76 1.79 10.60 16.04
N LEU A 77 0.89 10.73 15.09
CA LEU A 77 1.02 11.68 13.99
C LEU A 77 0.98 13.13 14.48
N LYS A 78 0.13 13.45 15.48
CA LYS A 78 0.14 14.76 16.15
C LYS A 78 1.44 15.02 16.90
N GLU A 79 1.94 14.03 17.63
CA GLU A 79 3.23 14.12 18.36
C GLU A 79 4.41 14.36 17.41
N LEU A 80 4.35 13.83 16.17
CA LEU A 80 5.36 14.03 15.14
C LEU A 80 5.20 15.35 14.36
N GLY A 81 4.15 16.12 14.61
CA GLY A 81 3.89 17.36 13.88
C GLY A 81 3.39 17.14 12.45
N ALA A 82 2.83 15.98 12.09
CA ALA A 82 2.34 15.68 10.75
C ALA A 82 1.01 16.39 10.41
N GLY A 83 0.95 17.71 10.63
CA GLY A 83 -0.27 18.51 10.54
C GLY A 83 -0.86 18.55 9.14
N ALA A 84 -0.07 18.65 8.09
CA ALA A 84 -0.56 18.64 6.71
C ALA A 84 -1.23 17.29 6.36
N PHE A 85 -0.66 16.18 6.81
CA PHE A 85 -1.29 14.86 6.62
C PHE A 85 -2.61 14.73 7.38
N LEU A 86 -2.64 15.19 8.63
CA LEU A 86 -3.84 15.17 9.48
C LEU A 86 -4.94 16.08 8.94
N ALA A 87 -4.59 17.21 8.33
CA ALA A 87 -5.54 18.15 7.73
C ALA A 87 -6.35 17.50 6.59
N VAL A 88 -5.74 16.58 5.82
CA VAL A 88 -6.46 15.83 4.77
C VAL A 88 -7.50 14.91 5.39
N ALA A 89 -7.18 14.24 6.48
CA ALA A 89 -8.06 13.27 7.14
C ALA A 89 -9.14 13.92 8.03
N GLN A 90 -9.01 15.20 8.35
CA GLN A 90 -9.80 15.87 9.38
C GLN A 90 -11.31 15.83 9.13
N GLY A 91 -11.74 15.78 7.87
CA GLY A 91 -13.16 15.71 7.49
C GLY A 91 -13.79 14.32 7.57
N SER A 92 -12.97 13.27 7.65
CA SER A 92 -13.44 11.88 7.63
C SER A 92 -13.72 11.34 9.05
N GLU A 93 -14.60 10.34 9.13
CA GLU A 93 -14.78 9.49 10.32
C GLU A 93 -13.77 8.31 10.33
N GLN A 94 -13.09 8.03 9.19
CA GLN A 94 -12.07 7.00 9.12
C GLN A 94 -10.75 7.52 9.69
N PRO A 95 -10.18 6.87 10.73
CA PRO A 95 -8.96 7.35 11.34
C PRO A 95 -7.75 7.17 10.39
N PRO A 96 -6.92 8.21 10.21
CA PRO A 96 -5.72 8.13 9.38
C PRO A 96 -4.71 7.13 9.94
N ARG A 97 -3.92 6.54 9.06
CA ARG A 97 -2.81 5.62 9.41
C ARG A 97 -1.59 5.95 8.57
N MET A 98 -0.46 6.17 9.20
CA MET A 98 0.80 6.11 8.49
C MET A 98 1.43 4.75 8.79
N ILE A 99 1.64 3.95 7.75
CA ILE A 99 2.12 2.58 7.86
C ILE A 99 3.57 2.58 7.42
N VAL A 100 4.46 2.12 8.29
CA VAL A 100 5.89 2.01 8.00
C VAL A 100 6.28 0.54 8.08
N LEU A 101 6.82 0.01 6.98
CA LEU A 101 7.27 -1.38 6.88
C LEU A 101 8.78 -1.39 6.66
N HIS A 102 9.50 -2.18 7.46
CA HIS A 102 10.94 -2.34 7.39
C HIS A 102 11.27 -3.78 7.00
N TYR A 103 11.74 -3.96 5.78
CA TYR A 103 12.23 -5.24 5.29
C TYR A 103 13.76 -5.29 5.37
N GLN A 104 14.27 -6.34 6.02
CA GLN A 104 15.69 -6.60 6.19
C GLN A 104 16.06 -7.85 5.38
N GLY A 105 16.41 -7.68 4.12
CA GLY A 105 16.86 -8.76 3.22
C GLY A 105 18.36 -8.69 2.90
N GLY A 106 18.94 -7.48 2.97
CA GLY A 106 20.36 -7.21 2.77
C GLY A 106 21.18 -7.20 4.06
N LYS A 107 22.40 -6.68 4.00
CA LYS A 107 23.25 -6.52 5.19
C LYS A 107 22.69 -5.46 6.12
N LYS A 108 22.96 -5.62 7.43
CA LYS A 108 22.38 -4.76 8.47
C LYS A 108 22.77 -3.29 8.34
N ASP A 109 23.95 -3.01 7.84
CA ASP A 109 24.56 -1.68 7.68
C ASP A 109 24.30 -1.06 6.29
N GLU A 110 23.69 -1.79 5.36
CA GLU A 110 23.31 -1.26 4.05
C GLU A 110 22.10 -0.33 4.18
N LYS A 111 22.21 0.85 3.55
CA LYS A 111 21.10 1.81 3.49
C LYS A 111 19.90 1.19 2.77
N PRO A 112 18.68 1.33 3.33
CA PRO A 112 17.48 0.84 2.68
C PRO A 112 17.09 1.72 1.48
N PHE A 113 16.46 1.11 0.48
CA PHE A 113 15.65 1.85 -0.47
C PHE A 113 14.34 2.28 0.21
N ALA A 114 13.83 3.46 -0.14
CA ALA A 114 12.56 3.95 0.36
C ALA A 114 11.49 3.90 -0.74
N LEU A 115 10.34 3.30 -0.44
CA LEU A 115 9.15 3.33 -1.28
C LEU A 115 8.06 4.08 -0.53
N VAL A 116 7.51 5.12 -1.16
CA VAL A 116 6.45 5.94 -0.56
C VAL A 116 5.19 5.82 -1.41
N GLY A 117 4.08 5.43 -0.79
CA GLY A 117 2.80 5.23 -1.45
C GLY A 117 1.72 6.19 -0.95
N LYS A 118 1.07 6.93 -1.87
CA LYS A 118 -0.15 7.67 -1.59
C LYS A 118 -1.28 6.67 -1.31
N GLY A 119 -1.95 6.83 -0.18
CA GLY A 119 -2.99 5.93 0.31
C GLY A 119 -4.31 6.64 0.63
N ILE A 120 -4.76 7.57 -0.22
CA ILE A 120 -6.07 8.19 -0.04
C ILE A 120 -7.14 7.20 -0.46
N THR A 121 -7.82 6.61 0.52
CA THR A 121 -8.75 5.48 0.29
C THR A 121 -10.04 5.90 -0.42
N PHE A 122 -10.44 7.15 -0.27
CA PHE A 122 -11.41 7.84 -1.11
C PHE A 122 -11.16 9.35 -1.05
N ASP A 123 -11.19 10.03 -2.19
CA ASP A 123 -10.89 11.44 -2.28
C ASP A 123 -12.07 12.22 -2.90
N THR A 124 -12.89 12.81 -2.06
CA THR A 124 -13.97 13.71 -2.51
C THR A 124 -13.48 15.10 -2.90
N GLY A 125 -12.21 15.44 -2.59
CA GLY A 125 -11.68 16.80 -2.63
C GLY A 125 -11.90 17.59 -1.34
N GLY A 126 -12.66 17.07 -0.39
CA GLY A 126 -13.02 17.77 0.86
C GLY A 126 -14.01 18.91 0.62
N ILE A 127 -13.77 20.08 1.23
CA ILE A 127 -14.63 21.28 1.03
C ILE A 127 -14.59 21.75 -0.44
N SER A 128 -13.44 21.66 -1.10
CA SER A 128 -13.32 21.88 -2.56
C SER A 128 -13.73 20.63 -3.31
N ILE A 129 -15.02 20.28 -3.25
CA ILE A 129 -15.56 19.01 -3.72
C ILE A 129 -15.36 18.83 -5.23
N LYS A 130 -14.97 17.62 -5.62
CA LYS A 130 -14.82 17.22 -7.01
C LYS A 130 -16.19 17.11 -7.69
N PRO A 131 -16.26 17.22 -9.04
CA PRO A 131 -17.47 16.91 -9.78
C PRO A 131 -17.97 15.49 -9.50
N ALA A 132 -19.29 15.29 -9.44
CA ALA A 132 -19.88 13.97 -9.17
C ALA A 132 -19.54 12.94 -10.26
N ALA A 133 -19.44 13.37 -11.53
CA ALA A 133 -19.06 12.51 -12.65
C ALA A 133 -17.61 12.03 -12.47
N GLY A 134 -17.42 10.71 -12.38
CA GLY A 134 -16.11 10.07 -12.20
C GLY A 134 -15.58 10.10 -10.75
N MET A 135 -16.33 10.64 -9.79
CA MET A 135 -15.89 10.64 -8.40
C MET A 135 -15.74 9.23 -7.82
N ASP A 136 -16.51 8.26 -8.30
CA ASP A 136 -16.43 6.85 -7.93
C ASP A 136 -15.05 6.24 -8.25
N GLU A 137 -14.34 6.77 -9.26
CA GLU A 137 -12.95 6.37 -9.57
C GLU A 137 -11.95 6.80 -8.49
N MET A 138 -12.33 7.71 -7.59
CA MET A 138 -11.48 8.12 -6.47
C MET A 138 -11.26 7.04 -5.41
N LYS A 139 -11.89 5.88 -5.55
CA LYS A 139 -11.50 4.66 -4.83
C LYS A 139 -10.08 4.19 -5.19
N TYR A 140 -9.58 4.55 -6.37
CA TYR A 140 -8.24 4.21 -6.84
C TYR A 140 -7.14 5.15 -6.34
N ASP A 141 -7.49 6.21 -5.62
CA ASP A 141 -6.52 7.21 -5.14
C ASP A 141 -5.56 6.67 -4.06
N MET A 142 -5.75 5.43 -3.66
CA MET A 142 -4.86 4.64 -2.80
C MET A 142 -3.97 3.65 -3.57
N CYS A 143 -4.03 3.59 -4.89
CA CYS A 143 -3.25 2.63 -5.67
C CYS A 143 -1.73 2.82 -5.55
N GLY A 144 -1.25 3.99 -5.16
CA GLY A 144 0.14 4.20 -4.79
C GLY A 144 0.56 3.33 -3.60
N ALA A 145 -0.23 3.34 -2.52
CA ALA A 145 0.00 2.48 -1.35
C ALA A 145 -0.16 0.99 -1.70
N ALA A 146 -1.19 0.64 -2.49
CA ALA A 146 -1.39 -0.73 -2.96
C ALA A 146 -0.21 -1.24 -3.79
N SER A 147 0.36 -0.39 -4.67
CA SER A 147 1.53 -0.73 -5.49
C SER A 147 2.78 -0.97 -4.64
N VAL A 148 2.98 -0.17 -3.58
CA VAL A 148 4.09 -0.39 -2.64
C VAL A 148 3.92 -1.71 -1.90
N LEU A 149 2.71 -2.04 -1.43
CA LEU A 149 2.43 -3.32 -0.77
C LEU A 149 2.61 -4.51 -1.71
N GLY A 150 2.14 -4.39 -2.96
CA GLY A 150 2.33 -5.43 -3.98
C GLY A 150 3.79 -5.64 -4.36
N THR A 151 4.56 -4.55 -4.48
CA THR A 151 6.01 -4.61 -4.71
C THR A 151 6.71 -5.29 -3.54
N LEU A 152 6.39 -4.89 -2.31
CA LEU A 152 6.95 -5.52 -1.10
C LEU A 152 6.63 -7.01 -1.06
N ARG A 153 5.42 -7.43 -1.43
CA ARG A 153 5.04 -8.84 -1.49
C ARG A 153 5.89 -9.62 -2.48
N ALA A 154 6.14 -9.08 -3.67
CA ALA A 154 7.03 -9.70 -4.66
C ALA A 154 8.48 -9.80 -4.12
N VAL A 155 8.98 -8.76 -3.47
CA VAL A 155 10.31 -8.74 -2.82
C VAL A 155 10.41 -9.83 -1.74
N LEU A 156 9.38 -9.99 -0.93
CA LEU A 156 9.32 -11.01 0.13
C LEU A 156 9.32 -12.44 -0.44
N GLU A 157 8.54 -12.69 -1.50
CA GLU A 157 8.50 -14.00 -2.15
C GLU A 157 9.84 -14.35 -2.82
N LEU A 158 10.51 -13.36 -3.43
CA LEU A 158 11.82 -13.53 -4.05
C LEU A 158 12.97 -13.52 -3.03
N GLN A 159 12.71 -13.15 -1.79
CA GLN A 159 13.72 -12.99 -0.74
C GLN A 159 14.91 -12.14 -1.22
N LEU A 160 14.61 -11.01 -1.87
CA LEU A 160 15.66 -10.18 -2.47
C LEU A 160 16.65 -9.70 -1.39
N PRO A 161 17.96 -9.76 -1.66
CA PRO A 161 19.00 -9.37 -0.71
C PRO A 161 19.18 -7.84 -0.64
N ILE A 162 18.11 -7.12 -0.33
CA ILE A 162 18.06 -5.65 -0.20
C ILE A 162 17.33 -5.27 1.07
N ASN A 163 17.56 -4.06 1.56
CA ASN A 163 16.80 -3.47 2.63
C ASN A 163 15.79 -2.50 2.06
N LEU A 164 14.55 -2.52 2.55
CA LEU A 164 13.47 -1.60 2.17
C LEU A 164 12.84 -0.94 3.37
N VAL A 165 12.48 0.32 3.21
CA VAL A 165 11.50 1.02 4.05
C VAL A 165 10.33 1.42 3.16
N CYS A 166 9.14 0.90 3.47
CA CYS A 166 7.92 1.28 2.78
C CYS A 166 7.10 2.19 3.69
N LEU A 167 6.68 3.34 3.19
CA LEU A 167 5.85 4.29 3.91
C LEU A 167 4.56 4.52 3.13
N LEU A 168 3.41 4.25 3.78
CA LEU A 168 2.09 4.44 3.19
C LEU A 168 1.34 5.50 3.99
N ALA A 169 1.04 6.61 3.36
CA ALA A 169 0.25 7.70 3.96
C ALA A 169 -1.24 7.46 3.66
N CYS A 170 -1.93 6.79 4.59
CA CYS A 170 -3.31 6.34 4.40
C CYS A 170 -4.30 7.26 5.13
N ALA A 171 -5.18 7.90 4.35
CA ALA A 171 -6.22 8.80 4.85
C ALA A 171 -7.45 8.69 3.94
N GLU A 172 -8.58 9.21 4.39
CA GLU A 172 -9.77 9.43 3.58
C GLU A 172 -10.09 10.93 3.59
N ASN A 173 -10.33 11.51 2.42
CA ASN A 173 -10.63 12.94 2.27
C ASN A 173 -12.12 13.16 2.04
N MET A 174 -12.83 13.67 3.07
CA MET A 174 -14.28 13.84 3.04
C MET A 174 -14.68 15.27 3.44
N PRO A 175 -15.77 15.82 2.86
CA PRO A 175 -16.34 17.08 3.31
C PRO A 175 -17.08 16.85 4.63
N SER A 176 -16.90 17.75 5.58
CA SER A 176 -17.69 17.79 6.82
C SER A 176 -17.53 19.14 7.51
N GLY A 177 -18.25 19.37 8.61
CA GLY A 177 -18.06 20.55 9.45
C GLY A 177 -16.69 20.64 10.12
N ARG A 178 -15.89 19.57 10.07
CA ARG A 178 -14.52 19.51 10.62
C ARG A 178 -13.44 19.59 9.54
N ALA A 179 -13.81 19.50 8.25
CA ALA A 179 -12.85 19.47 7.17
C ALA A 179 -12.05 20.78 7.07
N THR A 180 -10.79 20.66 6.67
CA THR A 180 -9.92 21.79 6.36
C THR A 180 -10.50 22.59 5.20
N ARG A 181 -10.53 23.92 5.32
CA ARG A 181 -11.08 24.82 4.33
C ARG A 181 -9.97 25.43 3.47
N PRO A 182 -10.26 25.84 2.24
CA PRO A 182 -9.33 26.64 1.47
C PRO A 182 -8.90 27.89 2.25
N GLY A 183 -7.59 28.09 2.36
CA GLY A 183 -7.01 29.22 3.10
C GLY A 183 -6.71 28.92 4.59
N ASP A 184 -7.10 27.78 5.13
CA ASP A 184 -6.69 27.39 6.48
C ASP A 184 -5.16 27.18 6.54
N ILE A 185 -4.55 27.66 7.62
CA ILE A 185 -3.13 27.45 7.89
C ILE A 185 -2.97 26.14 8.64
N VAL A 186 -2.11 25.26 8.13
CA VAL A 186 -1.72 24.01 8.80
C VAL A 186 -0.23 24.05 9.14
N THR A 187 0.11 23.53 10.31
CA THR A 187 1.51 23.43 10.76
C THR A 187 2.05 22.03 10.47
N THR A 188 3.26 21.94 9.91
CA THR A 188 3.96 20.69 9.59
C THR A 188 5.32 20.67 10.26
#